data_f5d1f7bd1bc6e242b4cbf79fb4fbb3f3
#
_entry.id   f5d1f7bd1bc6e242b4cbf79fb4fbb3f3
#
_cell.length_a   1.000
_cell.length_b   1.000
_cell.length_c   1.000
_cell.angle_alpha   90.00
_cell.angle_beta   90.00
_cell.angle_gamma   90.00
#
_symmetry.space_group_name_H-M   'P 1'
#
loop_
_entity.id
_entity.type
_entity.pdbx_description
1 polymer ?
#
loop_
_entity_poly.entity_id
_entity_poly.type
_entity_poly.pdbx_seq_one_letter_code
_entity_poly.pdbx_strand_id
1 'polypeptide(L)'
;MTPSVRILLCDDHAVVRAGLLALLGGEPDIDVVGEAGSGEEAVALAAQLTPDVVLMDLQLGSGIDGVEATRRIATTGAGAVNVLVLTTYDTDADITRAIEAGATGYLLKAERPEELFAAIRAAAQGRTTLSPPVASRVMARMRSPRPTLTERELDILGQLSQGLGNRDIARALFISEATVKTHLGRIYEKLDVDTRAGAVSVAKEQRLLP
;
A
#
# COMPACT_ATOMS: atom_id res chain seq x y z
N MET A 1 -36.02 2.98 -0.91
CA MET A 1 -34.90 2.73 0.00
C MET A 1 -33.65 2.66 -0.85
N THR A 2 -32.71 3.54 -0.64
CA THR A 2 -31.38 3.45 -1.30
C THR A 2 -30.72 2.15 -0.79
N PRO A 3 -30.15 1.31 -1.65
CA PRO A 3 -29.45 0.11 -1.20
C PRO A 3 -28.27 0.54 -0.31
N SER A 4 -28.08 -0.16 0.82
CA SER A 4 -26.95 0.07 1.70
C SER A 4 -25.64 -0.34 1.00
N VAL A 5 -24.56 0.41 1.25
CA VAL A 5 -23.22 0.07 0.79
C VAL A 5 -22.67 -1.08 1.65
N ARG A 6 -22.37 -2.19 1.03
CA ARG A 6 -21.86 -3.39 1.70
C ARG A 6 -20.33 -3.31 1.84
N ILE A 7 -19.84 -3.41 3.07
CA ILE A 7 -18.43 -3.23 3.39
C ILE A 7 -17.83 -4.50 4.02
N LEU A 8 -16.62 -4.84 3.57
CA LEU A 8 -15.72 -5.78 4.25
C LEU A 8 -14.61 -4.97 4.93
N LEU A 9 -14.39 -5.18 6.24
CA LEU A 9 -13.29 -4.59 7.00
C LEU A 9 -12.09 -5.54 7.01
N CYS A 10 -10.88 -5.03 6.71
CA CYS A 10 -9.64 -5.77 6.86
C CYS A 10 -8.59 -4.96 7.63
N ASP A 11 -8.25 -5.43 8.83
CA ASP A 11 -7.24 -4.84 9.71
C ASP A 11 -6.78 -5.94 10.69
N ASP A 12 -5.50 -6.09 10.97
CA ASP A 12 -5.01 -7.13 11.89
C ASP A 12 -5.23 -6.76 13.37
N HIS A 13 -5.48 -5.47 13.66
CA HIS A 13 -5.73 -4.97 15.00
C HIS A 13 -7.24 -5.08 15.38
N ALA A 14 -7.60 -6.05 16.22
CA ALA A 14 -9.00 -6.27 16.64
C ALA A 14 -9.65 -5.03 17.27
N VAL A 15 -8.88 -4.20 18.00
CA VAL A 15 -9.40 -2.96 18.62
C VAL A 15 -9.77 -1.92 17.55
N VAL A 16 -8.97 -1.81 16.48
CA VAL A 16 -9.25 -0.91 15.35
C VAL A 16 -10.51 -1.38 14.63
N ARG A 17 -10.62 -2.68 14.32
CA ARG A 17 -11.83 -3.23 13.69
C ARG A 17 -13.09 -2.96 14.53
N ALA A 18 -13.04 -3.24 15.84
CA ALA A 18 -14.16 -2.96 16.73
C ALA A 18 -14.55 -1.47 16.75
N GLY A 19 -13.57 -0.57 16.72
CA GLY A 19 -13.80 0.88 16.62
C GLY A 19 -14.47 1.27 15.31
N LEU A 20 -14.00 0.74 14.18
CA LEU A 20 -14.60 0.98 12.86
C LEU A 20 -16.03 0.41 12.78
N LEU A 21 -16.28 -0.78 13.31
CA LEU A 21 -17.62 -1.36 13.39
C LEU A 21 -18.58 -0.45 14.15
N ALA A 22 -18.18 0.01 15.34
CA ALA A 22 -19.01 0.90 16.14
C ALA A 22 -19.29 2.24 15.41
N LEU A 23 -18.29 2.77 14.70
CA LEU A 23 -18.39 4.00 13.95
C LEU A 23 -19.33 3.87 12.75
N LEU A 24 -19.15 2.82 11.94
CA LEU A 24 -19.94 2.56 10.73
C LEU A 24 -21.36 2.10 11.05
N GLY A 25 -21.57 1.42 12.17
CA GLY A 25 -22.91 0.99 12.61
C GLY A 25 -23.87 2.13 12.94
N GLY A 26 -23.38 3.36 13.05
CA GLY A 26 -24.20 4.57 13.16
C GLY A 26 -24.77 5.09 11.82
N GLU A 27 -24.26 4.61 10.68
CA GLU A 27 -24.67 5.07 9.37
C GLU A 27 -25.73 4.15 8.74
N PRO A 28 -26.94 4.64 8.49
CA PRO A 28 -28.07 3.79 8.07
C PRO A 28 -27.92 3.23 6.64
N ASP A 29 -27.04 3.81 5.83
CA ASP A 29 -26.77 3.43 4.45
C ASP A 29 -25.45 2.65 4.27
N ILE A 30 -24.80 2.23 5.38
CA ILE A 30 -23.58 1.42 5.38
C ILE A 30 -23.85 0.11 6.15
N ASP A 31 -23.48 -1.00 5.55
CA ASP A 31 -23.64 -2.34 6.11
C ASP A 31 -22.31 -3.09 6.11
N VAL A 32 -21.78 -3.41 7.30
CA VAL A 32 -20.55 -4.18 7.42
C VAL A 32 -20.89 -5.67 7.34
N VAL A 33 -20.63 -6.27 6.18
CA VAL A 33 -21.00 -7.66 5.87
C VAL A 33 -19.94 -8.68 6.29
N GLY A 34 -18.75 -8.24 6.71
CA GLY A 34 -17.70 -9.14 7.20
C GLY A 34 -16.50 -8.40 7.75
N GLU A 35 -15.66 -9.16 8.47
CA GLU A 35 -14.39 -8.71 9.03
C GLU A 35 -13.29 -9.71 8.67
N ALA A 36 -12.08 -9.22 8.39
CA ALA A 36 -10.88 -10.00 8.14
C ALA A 36 -9.73 -9.50 9.01
N GLY A 37 -8.96 -10.41 9.57
CA GLY A 37 -7.75 -10.14 10.35
C GLY A 37 -6.45 -10.34 9.57
N SER A 38 -6.54 -10.78 8.31
CA SER A 38 -5.39 -11.01 7.42
C SER A 38 -5.74 -10.75 5.96
N GLY A 39 -4.72 -10.59 5.12
CA GLY A 39 -4.90 -10.37 3.68
C GLY A 39 -5.53 -11.58 2.99
N GLU A 40 -5.16 -12.79 3.39
CA GLU A 40 -5.71 -14.04 2.84
C GLU A 40 -7.20 -14.16 3.15
N GLU A 41 -7.59 -13.85 4.39
CA GLU A 41 -8.98 -13.86 4.83
C GLU A 41 -9.79 -12.81 4.07
N ALA A 42 -9.24 -11.60 3.89
CA ALA A 42 -9.88 -10.54 3.11
C ALA A 42 -10.14 -10.95 1.66
N VAL A 43 -9.17 -11.59 0.99
CA VAL A 43 -9.32 -12.10 -0.39
C VAL A 43 -10.43 -13.15 -0.45
N ALA A 44 -10.43 -14.10 0.49
CA ALA A 44 -11.43 -15.18 0.53
C ALA A 44 -12.84 -14.62 0.79
N LEU A 45 -12.99 -13.75 1.77
CA LEU A 45 -14.27 -13.13 2.11
C LEU A 45 -14.78 -12.17 1.03
N ALA A 46 -13.90 -11.42 0.37
CA ALA A 46 -14.27 -10.56 -0.76
C ALA A 46 -14.88 -11.37 -1.91
N ALA A 47 -14.30 -12.53 -2.23
CA ALA A 47 -14.85 -13.44 -3.25
C ALA A 47 -16.20 -14.06 -2.83
N GLN A 48 -16.36 -14.37 -1.55
CA GLN A 48 -17.58 -15.02 -1.01
C GLN A 48 -18.73 -14.03 -0.83
N LEU A 49 -18.44 -12.86 -0.24
CA LEU A 49 -19.47 -11.89 0.17
C LEU A 49 -19.77 -10.86 -0.93
N THR A 50 -18.90 -10.72 -1.90
CA THR A 50 -18.99 -9.70 -2.97
C THR A 50 -19.41 -8.31 -2.42
N PRO A 51 -18.59 -7.71 -1.54
CA PRO A 51 -18.88 -6.39 -0.98
C PRO A 51 -18.73 -5.32 -2.06
N ASP A 52 -19.37 -4.15 -1.86
CA ASP A 52 -19.18 -2.99 -2.73
C ASP A 52 -17.81 -2.36 -2.49
N VAL A 53 -17.37 -2.35 -1.21
CA VAL A 53 -16.11 -1.75 -0.78
C VAL A 53 -15.39 -2.66 0.23
N VAL A 54 -14.10 -2.83 0.06
CA VAL A 54 -13.21 -3.37 1.09
C VAL A 54 -12.44 -2.21 1.70
N LEU A 55 -12.57 -2.01 3.03
CA LEU A 55 -11.67 -1.14 3.80
C LEU A 55 -10.44 -1.95 4.16
N MET A 56 -9.30 -1.60 3.59
CA MET A 56 -8.07 -2.39 3.65
C MET A 56 -6.96 -1.65 4.38
N ASP A 57 -6.47 -2.21 5.50
CA ASP A 57 -5.18 -1.77 6.02
C ASP A 57 -4.04 -2.33 5.17
N LEU A 58 -3.00 -1.53 4.97
CA LEU A 58 -1.80 -1.99 4.24
C LEU A 58 -0.90 -2.86 5.11
N GLN A 59 -0.87 -2.61 6.42
CA GLN A 59 -0.03 -3.36 7.35
C GLN A 59 -0.85 -4.46 8.01
N LEU A 60 -0.68 -5.66 7.51
CA LEU A 60 -1.25 -6.88 8.07
C LEU A 60 -0.11 -7.73 8.61
N GLY A 61 -0.21 -8.20 9.86
CA GLY A 61 0.92 -8.74 10.64
C GLY A 61 1.63 -9.94 10.03
N SER A 62 0.93 -10.91 9.46
CA SER A 62 1.52 -12.11 8.84
C SER A 62 0.82 -12.48 7.55
N GLY A 63 1.51 -13.17 6.65
CA GLY A 63 0.98 -13.57 5.36
C GLY A 63 1.16 -12.50 4.29
N ILE A 64 0.18 -12.36 3.39
CA ILE A 64 0.21 -11.30 2.36
C ILE A 64 -0.13 -9.94 2.97
N ASP A 65 0.58 -8.90 2.53
CA ASP A 65 0.28 -7.52 2.94
C ASP A 65 -1.00 -6.98 2.27
N GLY A 66 -1.49 -5.83 2.75
CA GLY A 66 -2.70 -5.23 2.18
C GLY A 66 -2.56 -4.78 0.73
N VAL A 67 -1.34 -4.54 0.24
CA VAL A 67 -1.09 -4.22 -1.18
C VAL A 67 -1.31 -5.44 -2.05
N GLU A 68 -0.76 -6.59 -1.65
CA GLU A 68 -0.96 -7.85 -2.39
C GLU A 68 -2.42 -8.33 -2.29
N ALA A 69 -3.06 -8.18 -1.13
CA ALA A 69 -4.48 -8.46 -0.97
C ALA A 69 -5.33 -7.58 -1.90
N THR A 70 -5.04 -6.27 -1.96
CA THR A 70 -5.68 -5.33 -2.89
C THR A 70 -5.55 -5.78 -4.33
N ARG A 71 -4.34 -6.15 -4.76
CA ARG A 71 -4.08 -6.63 -6.14
C ARG A 71 -4.91 -7.86 -6.47
N ARG A 72 -4.98 -8.83 -5.56
CA ARG A 72 -5.77 -10.06 -5.77
C ARG A 72 -7.26 -9.75 -5.86
N ILE A 73 -7.78 -8.91 -4.99
CA ILE A 73 -9.20 -8.51 -4.99
C ILE A 73 -9.53 -7.77 -6.29
N ALA A 74 -8.71 -6.79 -6.69
CA ALA A 74 -8.94 -6.01 -7.92
C ALA A 74 -8.89 -6.85 -9.20
N THR A 75 -8.13 -7.96 -9.22
CA THR A 75 -7.98 -8.84 -10.40
C THR A 75 -9.00 -9.97 -10.46
N THR A 76 -9.73 -10.27 -9.39
CA THR A 76 -10.62 -11.45 -9.31
C THR A 76 -11.91 -11.32 -10.14
N GLY A 77 -12.17 -10.20 -10.82
CA GLY A 77 -13.10 -10.08 -11.96
C GLY A 77 -14.59 -10.39 -11.76
N ALA A 78 -15.04 -10.72 -10.57
CA ALA A 78 -16.44 -11.08 -10.28
C ALA A 78 -17.26 -9.86 -9.77
N GLY A 79 -17.36 -8.80 -10.58
CA GLY A 79 -17.97 -7.52 -10.18
C GLY A 79 -16.89 -6.59 -9.58
N ALA A 80 -17.01 -5.30 -9.84
CA ALA A 80 -16.00 -4.33 -9.40
C ALA A 80 -16.06 -4.14 -7.88
N VAL A 81 -15.36 -4.99 -7.12
CA VAL A 81 -15.11 -4.76 -5.69
C VAL A 81 -14.09 -3.63 -5.58
N ASN A 82 -14.50 -2.52 -5.00
CA ASN A 82 -13.62 -1.37 -4.82
C ASN A 82 -12.80 -1.51 -3.54
N VAL A 83 -11.51 -1.23 -3.60
CA VAL A 83 -10.66 -1.26 -2.41
C VAL A 83 -10.33 0.16 -1.98
N LEU A 84 -10.79 0.54 -0.79
CA LEU A 84 -10.46 1.79 -0.13
C LEU A 84 -9.41 1.50 0.96
N VAL A 85 -8.18 1.95 0.72
CA VAL A 85 -7.10 1.81 1.70
C VAL A 85 -7.35 2.75 2.87
N LEU A 86 -7.24 2.21 4.09
CA LEU A 86 -7.36 2.95 5.34
C LEU A 86 -6.19 2.58 6.26
N THR A 87 -5.18 3.43 6.36
CA THR A 87 -3.92 3.10 7.05
C THR A 87 -3.39 4.27 7.88
N THR A 88 -2.50 3.96 8.82
CA THR A 88 -1.76 4.99 9.59
C THR A 88 -0.55 5.54 8.82
N TYR A 89 -0.16 4.90 7.72
CA TYR A 89 1.05 5.22 6.97
C TYR A 89 0.73 5.98 5.69
N ASP A 90 1.59 6.95 5.38
CA ASP A 90 1.44 7.84 4.24
C ASP A 90 2.73 8.00 3.42
N THR A 91 3.61 6.96 3.42
CA THR A 91 4.83 7.05 2.60
C THR A 91 4.48 7.07 1.11
N ASP A 92 5.27 7.80 0.32
CA ASP A 92 5.08 7.89 -1.13
C ASP A 92 5.15 6.50 -1.80
N ALA A 93 5.94 5.58 -1.23
CA ALA A 93 6.06 4.20 -1.70
C ALA A 93 4.75 3.41 -1.46
N ASP A 94 4.18 3.51 -0.25
CA ASP A 94 2.94 2.80 0.09
C ASP A 94 1.76 3.30 -0.74
N ILE A 95 1.64 4.63 -0.90
CA ILE A 95 0.61 5.24 -1.75
C ILE A 95 0.73 4.73 -3.20
N THR A 96 1.95 4.75 -3.76
CA THR A 96 2.18 4.29 -5.14
C THR A 96 1.84 2.83 -5.31
N ARG A 97 2.35 1.96 -4.43
CA ARG A 97 2.11 0.51 -4.48
C ARG A 97 0.62 0.18 -4.38
N ALA A 98 -0.12 0.88 -3.52
CA ALA A 98 -1.56 0.68 -3.36
C ALA A 98 -2.34 1.08 -4.64
N ILE A 99 -2.01 2.23 -5.24
CA ILE A 99 -2.62 2.69 -6.50
C ILE A 99 -2.30 1.70 -7.64
N GLU A 100 -1.05 1.28 -7.78
CA GLU A 100 -0.62 0.29 -8.79
C GLU A 100 -1.26 -1.09 -8.58
N ALA A 101 -1.60 -1.43 -7.33
CA ALA A 101 -2.34 -2.66 -7.01
C ALA A 101 -3.84 -2.56 -7.36
N GLY A 102 -4.35 -1.39 -7.72
CA GLY A 102 -5.74 -1.18 -8.11
C GLY A 102 -6.63 -0.62 -7.00
N ALA A 103 -6.06 0.00 -5.96
CA ALA A 103 -6.86 0.68 -4.95
C ALA A 103 -7.70 1.80 -5.58
N THR A 104 -9.01 1.83 -5.26
CA THR A 104 -9.94 2.87 -5.70
C THR A 104 -9.78 4.16 -4.90
N GLY A 105 -9.29 4.07 -3.65
CA GLY A 105 -9.05 5.23 -2.82
C GLY A 105 -8.03 4.98 -1.72
N TYR A 106 -7.58 6.07 -1.07
CA TYR A 106 -6.57 6.03 -0.02
C TYR A 106 -6.84 7.09 1.03
N LEU A 107 -7.08 6.67 2.27
CA LEU A 107 -7.29 7.54 3.43
C LEU A 107 -6.32 7.20 4.55
N LEU A 108 -6.06 8.20 5.38
CA LEU A 108 -5.38 8.01 6.65
C LEU A 108 -6.39 7.68 7.76
N LYS A 109 -6.04 6.79 8.69
CA LYS A 109 -6.87 6.47 9.87
C LYS A 109 -7.08 7.68 10.81
N ALA A 110 -6.31 8.75 10.61
CA ALA A 110 -6.44 10.01 11.35
C ALA A 110 -7.49 10.97 10.76
N GLU A 111 -8.11 10.62 9.63
CA GLU A 111 -9.17 11.44 9.03
C GLU A 111 -10.44 11.43 9.90
N ARG A 112 -11.26 12.48 9.73
CA ARG A 112 -12.52 12.59 10.46
C ARG A 112 -13.53 11.54 9.98
N PRO A 113 -14.44 11.09 10.85
CA PRO A 113 -15.46 10.10 10.49
C PRO A 113 -16.26 10.46 9.24
N GLU A 114 -16.63 11.72 9.10
CA GLU A 114 -17.43 12.21 7.95
C GLU A 114 -16.69 12.05 6.63
N GLU A 115 -15.36 12.20 6.65
CA GLU A 115 -14.50 12.00 5.47
C GLU A 115 -14.41 10.53 5.09
N LEU A 116 -14.32 9.63 6.07
CA LEU A 116 -14.38 8.19 5.85
C LEU A 116 -15.72 7.78 5.23
N PHE A 117 -16.85 8.24 5.77
CA PHE A 117 -18.17 7.92 5.22
C PHE A 117 -18.35 8.44 3.80
N ALA A 118 -17.91 9.66 3.54
CA ALA A 118 -17.94 10.23 2.18
C ALA A 118 -17.08 9.42 1.19
N ALA A 119 -15.89 8.99 1.63
CA ALA A 119 -15.00 8.18 0.81
C ALA A 119 -15.56 6.78 0.51
N ILE A 120 -16.19 6.14 1.49
CA ILE A 120 -16.88 4.85 1.33
C ILE A 120 -17.97 4.97 0.25
N ARG A 121 -18.84 5.98 0.36
CA ARG A 121 -19.92 6.22 -0.61
C ARG A 121 -19.37 6.52 -2.01
N ALA A 122 -18.28 7.25 -2.09
CA ALA A 122 -17.62 7.53 -3.37
C ALA A 122 -16.97 6.27 -3.97
N ALA A 123 -16.26 5.48 -3.15
CA ALA A 123 -15.64 4.24 -3.58
C ALA A 123 -16.67 3.22 -4.08
N ALA A 124 -17.82 3.08 -3.40
CA ALA A 124 -18.93 2.22 -3.84
C ALA A 124 -19.47 2.59 -5.24
N GLN A 125 -19.26 3.82 -5.67
CA GLN A 125 -19.62 4.31 -7.00
C GLN A 125 -18.46 4.23 -8.01
N GLY A 126 -17.35 3.58 -7.63
CA GLY A 126 -16.12 3.50 -8.44
C GLY A 126 -15.39 4.83 -8.59
N ARG A 127 -15.70 5.83 -7.76
CA ARG A 127 -15.01 7.14 -7.78
C ARG A 127 -13.77 7.10 -6.93
N THR A 128 -12.66 7.57 -7.50
CA THR A 128 -11.38 7.68 -6.76
C THR A 128 -11.50 8.72 -5.66
N THR A 129 -11.05 8.35 -4.46
CA THR A 129 -11.01 9.24 -3.29
C THR A 129 -9.64 9.19 -2.64
N LEU A 130 -9.04 10.36 -2.45
CA LEU A 130 -7.76 10.52 -1.76
C LEU A 130 -7.93 11.55 -0.67
N SER A 131 -7.40 11.29 0.52
CA SER A 131 -7.34 12.34 1.55
C SER A 131 -6.46 13.50 1.09
N PRO A 132 -6.68 14.74 1.57
CA PRO A 132 -5.93 15.91 1.11
C PRO A 132 -4.40 15.75 1.21
N PRO A 133 -3.82 15.19 2.28
CA PRO A 133 -2.39 14.93 2.34
C PRO A 133 -1.93 13.96 1.25
N VAL A 134 -2.67 12.88 1.03
CA VAL A 134 -2.36 11.86 0.01
C VAL A 134 -2.46 12.46 -1.40
N ALA A 135 -3.53 13.19 -1.69
CA ALA A 135 -3.69 13.88 -2.97
C ALA A 135 -2.53 14.84 -3.26
N SER A 136 -2.10 15.61 -2.27
CA SER A 136 -0.95 16.52 -2.41
C SER A 136 0.34 15.78 -2.76
N ARG A 137 0.60 14.62 -2.15
CA ARG A 137 1.78 13.78 -2.45
C ARG A 137 1.71 13.17 -3.85
N VAL A 138 0.55 12.64 -4.23
CA VAL A 138 0.34 12.10 -5.59
C VAL A 138 0.59 13.17 -6.65
N MET A 139 0.05 14.38 -6.44
CA MET A 139 0.25 15.51 -7.34
C MET A 139 1.71 15.98 -7.39
N ALA A 140 2.40 16.02 -6.24
CA ALA A 140 3.83 16.35 -6.19
C ALA A 140 4.65 15.32 -6.98
N ARG A 141 4.35 14.03 -6.84
CA ARG A 141 5.00 12.96 -7.59
C ARG A 141 4.75 13.05 -9.11
N MET A 142 3.54 13.39 -9.52
CA MET A 142 3.24 13.59 -10.95
C MET A 142 4.02 14.76 -11.56
N ARG A 143 4.28 15.80 -10.76
CA ARG A 143 5.06 16.99 -11.20
C ARG A 143 6.56 16.73 -11.23
N SER A 144 7.04 15.87 -10.35
CA SER A 144 8.46 15.53 -10.22
C SER A 144 8.60 14.02 -10.00
N PRO A 145 8.46 13.19 -11.04
CA PRO A 145 8.62 11.75 -10.90
C PRO A 145 10.02 11.44 -10.39
N ARG A 146 10.14 10.92 -9.18
CA ARG A 146 11.43 10.40 -8.72
C ARG A 146 11.78 9.20 -9.59
N PRO A 147 13.02 9.10 -10.09
CA PRO A 147 13.43 7.93 -10.84
C PRO A 147 13.35 6.68 -9.96
N THR A 148 12.54 5.72 -10.37
CA THR A 148 12.39 4.44 -9.66
C THR A 148 13.67 3.62 -9.79
N LEU A 149 14.00 2.86 -8.74
CA LEU A 149 15.09 1.89 -8.83
C LEU A 149 14.68 0.77 -9.78
N THR A 150 15.62 0.39 -10.67
CA THR A 150 15.45 -0.79 -11.52
C THR A 150 15.58 -2.06 -10.70
N GLU A 151 15.08 -3.22 -11.20
CA GLU A 151 15.25 -4.53 -10.56
C GLU A 151 16.72 -4.78 -10.18
N ARG A 152 17.65 -4.44 -11.07
CA ARG A 152 19.08 -4.60 -10.82
C ARG A 152 19.61 -3.70 -9.71
N GLU A 153 19.10 -2.50 -9.58
CA GLU A 153 19.43 -1.58 -8.49
C GLU A 153 18.81 -2.06 -7.17
N LEU A 154 17.62 -2.65 -7.19
CA LEU A 154 17.00 -3.29 -6.02
C LEU A 154 17.79 -4.53 -5.55
N ASP A 155 18.26 -5.38 -6.47
CA ASP A 155 19.13 -6.52 -6.15
C ASP A 155 20.40 -6.05 -5.41
N ILE A 156 21.06 -5.03 -5.97
CA ILE A 156 22.28 -4.46 -5.39
C ILE A 156 22.00 -3.85 -4.03
N LEU A 157 20.91 -3.12 -3.88
CA LEU A 157 20.49 -2.48 -2.63
C LEU A 157 20.15 -3.53 -1.55
N GLY A 158 19.52 -4.65 -1.95
CA GLY A 158 19.27 -5.80 -1.08
C GLY A 158 20.56 -6.40 -0.53
N GLN A 159 21.55 -6.65 -1.38
CA GLN A 159 22.87 -7.14 -0.94
C GLN A 159 23.60 -6.10 -0.06
N LEU A 160 23.43 -4.81 -0.40
CA LEU A 160 23.97 -3.70 0.38
C LEU A 160 23.42 -3.69 1.81
N SER A 161 22.12 -3.93 1.98
CA SER A 161 21.42 -3.96 3.27
C SER A 161 21.86 -5.09 4.17
N GLN A 162 22.36 -6.20 3.57
CA GLN A 162 22.97 -7.34 4.26
C GLN A 162 24.43 -7.06 4.69
N GLY A 163 24.98 -5.88 4.38
CA GLY A 163 26.33 -5.50 4.77
C GLY A 163 27.43 -5.96 3.80
N LEU A 164 27.10 -6.55 2.64
CA LEU A 164 28.09 -7.08 1.70
C LEU A 164 28.91 -5.95 1.06
N GLY A 165 30.22 -6.12 0.95
CA GLY A 165 31.12 -5.22 0.23
C GLY A 165 30.93 -5.29 -1.29
N ASN A 166 31.39 -4.29 -2.04
CA ASN A 166 31.22 -4.23 -3.51
C ASN A 166 31.73 -5.48 -4.24
N ARG A 167 32.84 -6.05 -3.76
CA ARG A 167 33.41 -7.29 -4.30
C ARG A 167 32.51 -8.50 -4.11
N ASP A 168 31.87 -8.59 -2.93
CA ASP A 168 30.96 -9.71 -2.62
C ASP A 168 29.63 -9.56 -3.36
N ILE A 169 29.11 -8.33 -3.48
CA ILE A 169 27.96 -8.00 -4.33
C ILE A 169 28.27 -8.37 -5.79
N ALA A 170 29.44 -7.97 -6.30
CA ALA A 170 29.86 -8.29 -7.66
C ALA A 170 29.86 -9.80 -7.91
N ARG A 171 30.40 -10.58 -6.95
CA ARG A 171 30.42 -12.05 -7.02
C ARG A 171 29.03 -12.64 -6.95
N ALA A 172 28.21 -12.20 -6.01
CA ALA A 172 26.84 -12.69 -5.80
C ALA A 172 25.94 -12.46 -7.03
N LEU A 173 26.14 -11.35 -7.72
CA LEU A 173 25.32 -10.93 -8.85
C LEU A 173 25.97 -11.19 -10.23
N PHE A 174 27.13 -11.86 -10.26
CA PHE A 174 27.88 -12.19 -11.48
C PHE A 174 28.20 -10.99 -12.38
N ILE A 175 28.66 -9.88 -11.78
CA ILE A 175 29.06 -8.65 -12.47
C ILE A 175 30.42 -8.15 -11.96
N SER A 176 30.97 -7.10 -12.61
CA SER A 176 32.23 -6.51 -12.14
C SER A 176 32.02 -5.55 -10.95
N GLU A 177 33.07 -5.36 -10.14
CA GLU A 177 33.02 -4.34 -9.09
C GLU A 177 32.81 -2.91 -9.65
N ALA A 178 33.32 -2.64 -10.84
CA ALA A 178 33.10 -1.36 -11.52
C ALA A 178 31.62 -1.16 -11.85
N THR A 179 30.93 -2.23 -12.28
CA THR A 179 29.48 -2.23 -12.54
C THR A 179 28.70 -1.97 -11.26
N VAL A 180 29.07 -2.62 -10.14
CA VAL A 180 28.46 -2.36 -8.81
C VAL A 180 28.61 -0.89 -8.43
N LYS A 181 29.82 -0.31 -8.55
CA LYS A 181 30.05 1.11 -8.24
C LYS A 181 29.18 2.04 -9.08
N THR A 182 29.02 1.74 -10.36
CA THR A 182 28.16 2.52 -11.26
C THR A 182 26.69 2.47 -10.82
N HIS A 183 26.19 1.29 -10.47
CA HIS A 183 24.81 1.15 -9.95
C HIS A 183 24.64 1.85 -8.60
N LEU A 184 25.62 1.74 -7.69
CA LEU A 184 25.58 2.43 -6.40
C LEU A 184 25.50 3.95 -6.58
N GLY A 185 26.26 4.52 -7.50
CA GLY A 185 26.16 5.95 -7.83
C GLY A 185 24.74 6.35 -8.25
N ARG A 186 24.13 5.56 -9.15
CA ARG A 186 22.74 5.78 -9.59
C ARG A 186 21.72 5.58 -8.47
N ILE A 187 21.92 4.58 -7.61
CA ILE A 187 21.07 4.34 -6.44
C ILE A 187 21.13 5.55 -5.50
N TYR A 188 22.32 6.05 -5.22
CA TYR A 188 22.50 7.21 -4.33
C TYR A 188 21.84 8.46 -4.89
N GLU A 189 22.00 8.72 -6.17
CA GLU A 189 21.35 9.82 -6.88
C GLU A 189 19.81 9.68 -6.83
N LYS A 190 19.28 8.48 -7.10
CA LYS A 190 17.83 8.21 -7.10
C LYS A 190 17.19 8.30 -5.71
N LEU A 191 17.94 7.91 -4.66
CA LEU A 191 17.49 7.97 -3.28
C LEU A 191 17.81 9.31 -2.59
N ASP A 192 18.50 10.22 -3.30
CA ASP A 192 18.93 11.52 -2.77
C ASP A 192 19.78 11.38 -1.50
N VAL A 193 20.82 10.54 -1.56
CA VAL A 193 21.74 10.25 -0.46
C VAL A 193 23.19 10.20 -0.94
N ASP A 194 24.12 10.56 -0.05
CA ASP A 194 25.57 10.57 -0.36
C ASP A 194 26.32 9.37 0.23
N THR A 195 25.66 8.56 1.07
CA THR A 195 26.32 7.49 1.80
C THR A 195 25.63 6.14 1.67
N ARG A 196 26.45 5.09 1.81
CA ARG A 196 25.98 3.71 1.88
C ARG A 196 24.94 3.49 2.98
N ALA A 197 25.20 4.02 4.18
CA ALA A 197 24.29 3.92 5.31
C ALA A 197 22.98 4.67 5.05
N GLY A 198 23.06 5.86 4.43
CA GLY A 198 21.91 6.63 4.01
C GLY A 198 21.03 5.86 3.02
N ALA A 199 21.64 5.22 2.03
CA ALA A 199 20.88 4.41 1.06
C ALA A 199 20.12 3.24 1.72
N VAL A 200 20.75 2.56 2.67
CA VAL A 200 20.10 1.47 3.42
C VAL A 200 19.00 2.01 4.34
N SER A 201 19.21 3.15 4.99
CA SER A 201 18.19 3.78 5.84
C SER A 201 16.96 4.18 5.06
N VAL A 202 17.14 4.92 3.96
CA VAL A 202 16.06 5.37 3.08
C VAL A 202 15.34 4.17 2.44
N ALA A 203 16.08 3.12 2.05
CA ALA A 203 15.49 1.92 1.49
C ALA A 203 14.57 1.18 2.48
N LYS A 204 14.94 1.14 3.77
CA LYS A 204 14.10 0.58 4.84
C LYS A 204 12.88 1.47 5.13
N GLU A 205 13.08 2.77 5.21
CA GLU A 205 12.02 3.75 5.45
C GLU A 205 10.96 3.73 4.33
N GLN A 206 11.42 3.62 3.08
CA GLN A 206 10.55 3.55 1.90
C GLN A 206 10.09 2.13 1.56
N ARG A 207 10.44 1.12 2.40
CA ARG A 207 10.08 -0.30 2.19
C ARG A 207 10.43 -0.82 0.81
N LEU A 208 11.56 -0.40 0.26
CA LEU A 208 12.08 -0.88 -1.02
C LEU A 208 12.74 -2.26 -0.91
N LEU A 209 12.94 -2.74 0.31
CA LEU A 209 13.55 -4.03 0.64
C LEU A 209 12.56 -4.86 1.46
N PRO A 210 12.51 -6.17 1.23
CA PRO A 210 11.69 -7.09 2.00
C PRO A 210 12.10 -7.16 3.48
#